data_05d54b6859132287e9b2878b2c4dc5b9
#
_entry.id   05d54b6859132287e9b2878b2c4dc5b9
#
_cell.length_a   1.000
_cell.length_b   1.000
_cell.length_c   1.000
_cell.angle_alpha   90.00
_cell.angle_beta   90.00
_cell.angle_gamma   90.00
#
_symmetry.space_group_name_H-M   'P 1'
#
loop_
_entity.id
_entity.type
_entity.pdbx_description
1 polymer ?
#
loop_
_entity_poly.entity_id
_entity_poly.type
_entity_poly.pdbx_seq_one_letter_code
_entity_poly.pdbx_strand_id
1 'polypeptide(L)'
;MEFLEFYKKIPTYDNGVWTETEFIELQAFRDFVKSTFREPGIYQLDETSKLFNEQARKFREQGDVYCMAPFRSKDFIAYWDLEKQKSMQGVIFKNNGKTWYLPRDYYFWINFLPIYDKIKKKFDFPQVWDVQLHMSLYEELAELHYKHSSILKKRQIASSYFHMGKFINRIWFDEGAILKIGASLKDYINLNGSWKFLDEYKTFLNSSTAWYRPMNPGKVLTWQQKIEVTQNGRKREVGLKGMMQGMSFEQSATKGVGGPCTLFFLIVTGKLLSFVAK
;
A
#
# COMPACT_ATOMS: atom_id res chain seq x y z
N MET A 1 -19.17 -6.07 -16.18
CA MET A 1 -18.05 -5.10 -16.07
C MET A 1 -16.93 -5.73 -16.86
N GLU A 2 -16.83 -5.33 -18.13
CA GLU A 2 -15.75 -5.83 -18.99
C GLU A 2 -14.45 -5.24 -18.47
N PHE A 3 -13.56 -6.10 -18.04
CA PHE A 3 -12.24 -5.73 -17.58
C PHE A 3 -11.42 -5.19 -18.74
N LEU A 4 -11.46 -3.87 -18.95
CA LEU A 4 -10.46 -3.13 -19.70
C LEU A 4 -9.06 -3.16 -19.03
N GLU A 5 -8.86 -4.08 -18.09
CA GLU A 5 -7.66 -4.21 -17.26
C GLU A 5 -6.68 -5.27 -17.74
N PHE A 6 -6.77 -5.68 -18.99
CA PHE A 6 -5.79 -6.61 -19.55
C PHE A 6 -4.42 -5.98 -19.78
N TYR A 7 -4.32 -4.65 -19.63
CA TYR A 7 -3.10 -3.91 -19.89
C TYR A 7 -2.78 -3.00 -18.70
N LYS A 8 -1.55 -3.06 -18.24
CA LYS A 8 -0.99 -2.12 -17.26
C LYS A 8 0.07 -1.25 -17.90
N LYS A 9 -0.04 0.05 -17.67
CA LYS A 9 0.99 1.03 -18.01
C LYS A 9 1.73 1.38 -16.71
N ILE A 10 3.00 0.99 -16.62
CA ILE A 10 3.76 1.05 -15.36
C ILE A 10 4.90 2.04 -15.50
N PRO A 11 5.07 2.99 -14.56
CA PRO A 11 6.25 3.84 -14.49
C PRO A 11 7.52 3.01 -14.41
N THR A 12 8.48 3.29 -15.28
CA THR A 12 9.73 2.54 -15.41
C THR A 12 10.91 3.48 -15.20
N TYR A 13 11.79 3.11 -14.27
CA TYR A 13 13.12 3.72 -14.13
C TYR A 13 14.11 2.94 -14.98
N ASP A 14 14.76 3.60 -15.94
CA ASP A 14 15.77 3.01 -16.79
C ASP A 14 17.03 3.86 -16.78
N ASN A 15 18.08 3.39 -16.11
CA ASN A 15 19.40 4.01 -16.02
C ASN A 15 19.39 5.55 -15.80
N GLY A 16 18.56 6.00 -14.88
CA GLY A 16 18.48 7.42 -14.46
C GLY A 16 17.27 8.18 -14.99
N VAL A 17 16.50 7.62 -15.91
CA VAL A 17 15.35 8.28 -16.53
C VAL A 17 14.06 7.57 -16.16
N TRP A 18 13.03 8.33 -15.81
CA TRP A 18 11.67 7.83 -15.63
C TRP A 18 10.90 7.90 -16.94
N THR A 19 10.35 6.77 -17.35
CA THR A 19 9.51 6.64 -18.54
C THR A 19 8.24 5.87 -18.18
N GLU A 20 7.27 5.85 -19.08
CA GLU A 20 6.15 4.93 -18.96
C GLU A 20 6.43 3.69 -19.81
N THR A 21 6.26 2.53 -19.21
CA THR A 21 6.28 1.27 -19.98
C THR A 21 5.06 1.22 -20.89
N GLU A 22 5.19 0.63 -22.06
CA GLU A 22 4.06 0.28 -22.90
C GLU A 22 3.08 -0.64 -22.14
N PHE A 23 1.83 -0.67 -22.60
CA PHE A 23 0.85 -1.54 -21.98
C PHE A 23 1.30 -3.01 -22.03
N ILE A 24 1.28 -3.66 -20.88
CA ILE A 24 1.61 -5.09 -20.72
C ILE A 24 0.31 -5.87 -20.63
N GLU A 25 0.10 -6.82 -21.53
CA GLU A 25 -1.03 -7.73 -21.46
C GLU A 25 -1.06 -8.50 -20.13
N LEU A 26 -2.26 -8.80 -19.62
CA LEU A 26 -2.42 -9.38 -18.28
C LEU A 26 -1.63 -10.68 -18.09
N GLN A 27 -1.59 -11.56 -19.07
CA GLN A 27 -0.81 -12.81 -18.96
C GLN A 27 0.70 -12.52 -18.92
N ALA A 28 1.19 -11.66 -19.79
CA ALA A 28 2.59 -11.23 -19.78
C ALA A 28 2.95 -10.53 -18.46
N PHE A 29 2.03 -9.75 -17.90
CA PHE A 29 2.22 -9.12 -16.59
C PHE A 29 2.28 -10.14 -15.44
N ARG A 30 1.41 -11.17 -15.44
CA ARG A 30 1.48 -12.27 -14.48
C ARG A 30 2.83 -13.00 -14.55
N ASP A 31 3.29 -13.30 -15.74
CA ASP A 31 4.58 -13.98 -15.95
C ASP A 31 5.74 -13.08 -15.52
N PHE A 32 5.65 -11.79 -15.78
CA PHE A 32 6.63 -10.83 -15.30
C PHE A 32 6.67 -10.72 -13.77
N VAL A 33 5.52 -10.62 -13.09
CA VAL A 33 5.44 -10.64 -11.62
C VAL A 33 6.08 -11.91 -11.08
N LYS A 34 5.76 -13.07 -11.68
CA LYS A 34 6.32 -14.36 -11.29
C LYS A 34 7.84 -14.42 -11.50
N SER A 35 8.35 -13.89 -12.60
CA SER A 35 9.79 -13.88 -12.90
C SER A 35 10.61 -13.00 -11.96
N THR A 36 9.96 -12.06 -11.26
CA THR A 36 10.61 -11.18 -10.28
C THR A 36 10.91 -11.91 -8.95
N PHE A 37 10.29 -13.08 -8.70
CA PHE A 37 10.61 -13.89 -7.52
C PHE A 37 12.06 -14.37 -7.58
N ARG A 38 12.73 -14.29 -6.42
CA ARG A 38 14.06 -14.84 -6.22
C ARG A 38 13.99 -16.19 -5.53
N GLU A 39 15.14 -16.87 -5.51
CA GLU A 39 15.31 -18.04 -4.63
C GLU A 39 15.18 -17.63 -3.15
N PRO A 40 14.44 -18.39 -2.35
CA PRO A 40 14.27 -18.11 -0.93
C PRO A 40 15.63 -18.13 -0.20
N GLY A 41 15.86 -17.14 0.65
CA GLY A 41 17.01 -17.06 1.54
C GLY A 41 18.14 -16.14 1.11
N ILE A 42 18.06 -15.52 -0.06
CA ILE A 42 19.02 -14.50 -0.48
C ILE A 42 18.50 -13.14 -0.02
N TYR A 43 18.98 -12.68 1.13
CA TYR A 43 18.68 -11.35 1.69
C TYR A 43 19.66 -10.26 1.24
N GLN A 44 20.47 -10.53 0.25
CA GLN A 44 21.43 -9.55 -0.24
C GLN A 44 20.74 -8.59 -1.19
N LEU A 45 20.60 -7.37 -0.71
CA LEU A 45 20.20 -6.23 -1.54
C LEU A 45 21.36 -5.90 -2.49
N ASP A 46 21.13 -5.97 -3.77
CA ASP A 46 22.11 -5.50 -4.75
C ASP A 46 22.06 -3.97 -4.91
N GLU A 47 22.98 -3.41 -5.69
CA GLU A 47 23.06 -1.96 -5.90
C GLU A 47 21.76 -1.39 -6.52
N THR A 48 21.05 -2.17 -7.32
CA THR A 48 19.77 -1.76 -7.92
C THR A 48 18.72 -1.52 -6.86
N SER A 49 18.69 -2.34 -5.81
CA SER A 49 17.68 -2.23 -4.74
C SER A 49 17.81 -0.95 -3.90
N LYS A 50 18.98 -0.29 -3.93
CA LYS A 50 19.17 1.01 -3.28
C LYS A 50 18.31 2.12 -3.90
N LEU A 51 17.83 1.92 -5.13
CA LEU A 51 16.93 2.85 -5.82
C LEU A 51 15.47 2.71 -5.35
N PHE A 52 15.11 1.57 -4.78
CA PHE A 52 13.72 1.24 -4.46
C PHE A 52 13.10 2.17 -3.41
N ASN A 53 13.89 2.65 -2.47
CA ASN A 53 13.46 3.59 -1.42
C ASN A 53 14.04 5.01 -1.61
N GLU A 54 14.26 5.42 -2.83
CA GLU A 54 14.85 6.71 -3.16
C GLU A 54 14.06 7.89 -2.56
N GLN A 55 12.72 7.83 -2.57
CA GLN A 55 11.90 8.92 -2.05
C GLN A 55 12.03 9.05 -0.52
N ALA A 56 12.09 7.94 0.20
CA ALA A 56 12.34 7.93 1.64
C ALA A 56 13.72 8.51 1.98
N ARG A 57 14.73 8.22 1.18
CA ARG A 57 16.08 8.77 1.34
C ARG A 57 16.09 10.27 1.06
N LYS A 58 15.53 10.71 -0.05
CA LYS A 58 15.38 12.15 -0.39
C LYS A 58 14.65 12.92 0.71
N PHE A 59 13.55 12.39 1.23
CA PHE A 59 12.80 13.02 2.32
C PHE A 59 13.72 13.35 3.50
N ARG A 60 14.53 12.38 3.96
CA ARG A 60 15.48 12.59 5.07
C ARG A 60 16.59 13.57 4.74
N GLU A 61 17.16 13.49 3.53
CA GLU A 61 18.27 14.34 3.08
C GLU A 61 17.83 15.80 2.88
N GLN A 62 16.56 16.02 2.56
CA GLN A 62 15.98 17.36 2.28
C GLN A 62 15.28 18.00 3.48
N GLY A 63 15.52 17.51 4.72
CA GLY A 63 14.90 18.06 5.92
C GLY A 63 13.42 17.77 6.04
N ASP A 64 13.03 16.51 5.83
CA ASP A 64 11.67 16.01 5.95
C ASP A 64 10.70 16.56 4.89
N VAL A 65 11.22 16.79 3.68
CA VAL A 65 10.43 17.25 2.52
C VAL A 65 10.67 16.36 1.32
N TYR A 66 9.59 15.90 0.68
CA TYR A 66 9.68 15.05 -0.53
C TYR A 66 10.00 15.86 -1.79
N CYS A 67 9.42 17.02 -1.94
CA CYS A 67 9.51 17.82 -3.16
C CYS A 67 9.93 19.24 -2.83
N MET A 68 11.08 19.65 -3.36
CA MET A 68 11.63 21.01 -3.17
C MET A 68 11.07 22.03 -4.16
N ALA A 69 10.28 21.61 -5.13
CA ALA A 69 9.66 22.54 -6.08
C ALA A 69 8.64 23.42 -5.38
N PRO A 70 8.48 24.69 -5.80
CA PRO A 70 7.51 25.61 -5.22
C PRO A 70 6.09 25.02 -5.25
N PHE A 71 5.36 25.17 -4.16
CA PHE A 71 4.00 24.68 -4.02
C PHE A 71 3.12 25.10 -5.21
N ARG A 72 2.43 24.14 -5.82
CA ARG A 72 1.59 24.30 -7.01
C ARG A 72 2.32 24.71 -8.31
N SER A 73 3.64 24.69 -8.34
CA SER A 73 4.36 24.81 -9.61
C SER A 73 4.11 23.61 -10.52
N LYS A 74 4.45 23.73 -11.80
CA LYS A 74 4.37 22.61 -12.75
C LYS A 74 5.19 21.41 -12.28
N ASP A 75 6.40 21.67 -11.78
CA ASP A 75 7.31 20.64 -11.30
C ASP A 75 6.77 19.95 -10.04
N PHE A 76 6.16 20.72 -9.13
CA PHE A 76 5.50 20.18 -7.94
C PHE A 76 4.36 19.23 -8.32
N ILE A 77 3.51 19.66 -9.27
CA ILE A 77 2.37 18.85 -9.73
C ILE A 77 2.88 17.59 -10.44
N ALA A 78 3.83 17.75 -11.37
CA ALA A 78 4.41 16.62 -12.12
C ALA A 78 5.06 15.58 -11.19
N TYR A 79 5.78 16.02 -10.15
CA TYR A 79 6.37 15.14 -9.15
C TYR A 79 5.29 14.30 -8.44
N TRP A 80 4.25 14.95 -7.90
CA TRP A 80 3.22 14.25 -7.14
C TRP A 80 2.31 13.38 -8.00
N ASP A 81 2.08 13.75 -9.26
CA ASP A 81 1.35 12.92 -10.22
C ASP A 81 2.12 11.65 -10.56
N LEU A 82 3.43 11.76 -10.79
CA LEU A 82 4.30 10.60 -11.02
C LEU A 82 4.34 9.68 -9.79
N GLU A 83 4.52 10.23 -8.59
CA GLU A 83 4.56 9.43 -7.37
C GLU A 83 3.21 8.78 -7.05
N LYS A 84 2.10 9.45 -7.37
CA LYS A 84 0.76 8.86 -7.31
C LYS A 84 0.62 7.69 -8.28
N GLN A 85 1.07 7.85 -9.53
CA GLN A 85 1.01 6.79 -10.53
C GLN A 85 1.82 5.56 -10.09
N LYS A 86 3.04 5.76 -9.60
CA LYS A 86 3.87 4.69 -9.02
C LYS A 86 3.17 3.97 -7.86
N SER A 87 2.53 4.74 -6.98
CA SER A 87 1.80 4.20 -5.83
C SER A 87 0.50 3.49 -6.19
N MET A 88 -0.02 3.69 -7.40
CA MET A 88 -1.23 3.04 -7.91
C MET A 88 -0.95 1.82 -8.79
N GLN A 89 0.18 1.79 -9.48
CA GLN A 89 0.46 0.79 -10.51
C GLN A 89 1.66 -0.10 -10.20
N GLY A 90 2.47 0.28 -9.22
CA GLY A 90 3.79 -0.30 -9.01
C GLY A 90 4.83 0.33 -9.92
N VAL A 91 6.04 -0.21 -9.89
CA VAL A 91 7.21 0.36 -10.56
C VAL A 91 8.09 -0.73 -11.15
N ILE A 92 8.60 -0.50 -12.35
CA ILE A 92 9.66 -1.29 -12.95
C ILE A 92 10.98 -0.52 -12.78
N PHE A 93 11.98 -1.16 -12.21
CA PHE A 93 13.36 -0.65 -12.18
C PHE A 93 14.22 -1.45 -13.13
N LYS A 94 14.82 -0.76 -14.11
CA LYS A 94 15.84 -1.30 -15.01
C LYS A 94 17.15 -0.59 -14.72
N ASN A 95 18.14 -1.32 -14.27
CA ASN A 95 19.45 -0.77 -13.93
C ASN A 95 20.52 -1.84 -14.09
N ASN A 96 21.60 -1.52 -14.83
CA ASN A 96 22.75 -2.40 -15.04
C ASN A 96 22.35 -3.83 -15.49
N GLY A 97 21.43 -3.94 -16.45
CA GLY A 97 20.95 -5.21 -17.00
C GLY A 97 20.01 -6.00 -16.09
N LYS A 98 19.67 -5.47 -14.92
CA LYS A 98 18.71 -6.09 -13.99
C LYS A 98 17.37 -5.38 -14.07
N THR A 99 16.30 -6.17 -14.09
CA THR A 99 14.92 -5.67 -14.12
C THR A 99 14.17 -6.19 -12.89
N TRP A 100 13.50 -5.27 -12.20
CA TRP A 100 12.72 -5.54 -11.00
C TRP A 100 11.34 -4.95 -11.14
N TYR A 101 10.34 -5.66 -10.69
CA TYR A 101 9.01 -5.11 -10.46
C TYR A 101 8.75 -4.97 -8.96
N LEU A 102 8.35 -3.79 -8.54
CA LEU A 102 7.84 -3.54 -7.20
C LEU A 102 6.33 -3.36 -7.27
N PRO A 103 5.54 -4.19 -6.61
CA PRO A 103 4.12 -3.97 -6.47
C PRO A 103 3.81 -2.61 -5.86
N ARG A 104 2.66 -2.03 -6.22
CA ARG A 104 2.22 -0.71 -5.78
C ARG A 104 2.28 -0.53 -4.26
N ASP A 105 1.80 -1.54 -3.53
CA ASP A 105 1.71 -1.52 -2.08
C ASP A 105 3.11 -1.52 -1.44
N TYR A 106 4.05 -2.26 -2.01
CA TYR A 106 5.42 -2.32 -1.51
C TYR A 106 6.20 -1.03 -1.80
N TYR A 107 6.12 -0.52 -3.05
CA TYR A 107 6.73 0.75 -3.41
C TYR A 107 6.24 1.88 -2.48
N PHE A 108 4.93 1.99 -2.31
CA PHE A 108 4.31 3.01 -1.45
C PHE A 108 4.77 2.88 0.00
N TRP A 109 4.79 1.66 0.54
CA TRP A 109 5.13 1.43 1.93
C TRP A 109 6.58 1.82 2.25
N ILE A 110 7.56 1.41 1.44
CA ILE A 110 8.97 1.69 1.70
C ILE A 110 9.37 3.15 1.47
N ASN A 111 8.56 3.92 0.71
CA ASN A 111 8.86 5.30 0.36
C ASN A 111 8.04 6.35 1.13
N PHE A 112 6.82 6.02 1.55
CA PHE A 112 5.88 7.01 2.09
C PHE A 112 5.31 6.67 3.46
N LEU A 113 5.63 5.51 4.04
CA LEU A 113 5.05 5.09 5.30
C LEU A 113 6.13 4.76 6.34
N PRO A 114 6.50 5.73 7.21
CA PRO A 114 7.48 5.49 8.25
C PRO A 114 6.93 4.53 9.32
N ILE A 115 7.82 3.72 9.87
CA ILE A 115 7.54 2.79 10.96
C ILE A 115 8.37 3.17 12.19
N TYR A 116 7.90 2.81 13.38
CA TYR A 116 8.66 3.04 14.58
C TYR A 116 9.78 2.00 14.72
N ASP A 117 11.02 2.46 14.57
CA ASP A 117 12.23 1.65 14.83
C ASP A 117 12.47 1.58 16.33
N LYS A 118 12.27 0.39 16.92
CA LYS A 118 12.44 0.16 18.36
C LYS A 118 13.89 0.28 18.81
N ILE A 119 14.83 0.03 17.91
CA ILE A 119 16.28 0.10 18.23
C ILE A 119 16.72 1.55 18.28
N LYS A 120 16.38 2.31 17.23
CA LYS A 120 16.72 3.74 17.12
C LYS A 120 15.76 4.62 17.93
N LYS A 121 14.67 4.07 18.48
CA LYS A 121 13.62 4.78 19.23
C LYS A 121 13.05 6.00 18.48
N LYS A 122 12.94 5.91 17.17
CA LYS A 122 12.39 6.96 16.30
C LYS A 122 11.61 6.38 15.14
N PHE A 123 10.79 7.22 14.50
CA PHE A 123 10.19 6.88 13.21
C PHE A 123 11.25 6.95 12.12
N ASP A 124 11.28 5.93 11.27
CA ASP A 124 12.14 5.85 10.10
C ASP A 124 11.45 5.01 9.02
N PHE A 125 11.85 5.15 7.77
CA PHE A 125 11.27 4.36 6.69
C PHE A 125 11.74 2.91 6.75
N PRO A 126 10.88 1.97 6.30
CA PRO A 126 11.27 0.56 6.22
C PRO A 126 12.51 0.36 5.36
N GLN A 127 13.34 -0.57 5.78
CA GLN A 127 14.40 -1.07 4.92
C GLN A 127 13.83 -1.98 3.83
N VAL A 128 14.50 -2.04 2.69
CA VAL A 128 14.14 -2.96 1.62
C VAL A 128 14.61 -4.37 1.99
N TRP A 129 13.67 -5.28 2.24
CA TRP A 129 13.95 -6.68 2.55
C TRP A 129 13.30 -7.62 1.55
N ASP A 130 14.05 -8.61 1.06
CA ASP A 130 13.55 -9.58 0.09
C ASP A 130 12.31 -10.33 0.56
N VAL A 131 12.21 -10.67 1.83
CA VAL A 131 11.03 -11.36 2.39
C VAL A 131 9.76 -10.56 2.25
N GLN A 132 9.84 -9.25 2.38
CA GLN A 132 8.69 -8.34 2.25
C GLN A 132 8.33 -8.13 0.79
N LEU A 133 9.33 -8.00 -0.09
CA LEU A 133 9.11 -7.94 -1.53
C LEU A 133 8.44 -9.22 -2.03
N HIS A 134 8.93 -10.40 -1.62
CA HIS A 134 8.33 -11.69 -1.98
C HIS A 134 6.90 -11.83 -1.47
N MET A 135 6.62 -11.38 -0.25
CA MET A 135 5.28 -11.36 0.31
C MET A 135 4.34 -10.49 -0.52
N SER A 136 4.81 -9.30 -0.91
CA SER A 136 4.04 -8.38 -1.76
C SER A 136 3.79 -8.94 -3.16
N LEU A 137 4.82 -9.52 -3.79
CA LEU A 137 4.69 -10.18 -5.10
C LEU A 137 3.72 -11.37 -5.07
N TYR A 138 3.78 -12.18 -4.01
CA TYR A 138 2.86 -13.30 -3.81
C TYR A 138 1.41 -12.82 -3.69
N GLU A 139 1.16 -11.77 -2.92
CA GLU A 139 -0.18 -11.21 -2.79
C GLU A 139 -0.66 -10.56 -4.09
N GLU A 140 0.20 -9.81 -4.79
CA GLU A 140 -0.13 -9.24 -6.11
C GLU A 140 -0.50 -10.35 -7.10
N LEU A 141 0.26 -11.45 -7.13
CA LEU A 141 -0.01 -12.57 -8.00
C LEU A 141 -1.34 -13.27 -7.62
N ALA A 142 -1.61 -13.41 -6.33
CA ALA A 142 -2.88 -13.96 -5.86
C ALA A 142 -4.07 -13.09 -6.28
N GLU A 143 -3.95 -11.77 -6.15
CA GLU A 143 -4.97 -10.81 -6.60
C GLU A 143 -5.19 -10.89 -8.12
N LEU A 144 -4.13 -10.96 -8.93
CA LEU A 144 -4.21 -11.10 -10.38
C LEU A 144 -4.89 -12.41 -10.83
N HIS A 145 -4.82 -13.43 -10.00
CA HIS A 145 -5.49 -14.72 -10.24
C HIS A 145 -6.83 -14.86 -9.52
N TYR A 146 -7.32 -13.82 -8.86
CA TYR A 146 -8.54 -13.84 -8.03
C TYR A 146 -8.51 -14.97 -6.96
N LYS A 147 -7.35 -15.16 -6.33
CA LYS A 147 -7.12 -16.17 -5.29
C LYS A 147 -6.89 -15.52 -3.94
N HIS A 148 -7.28 -16.21 -2.90
CA HIS A 148 -6.90 -15.85 -1.55
C HIS A 148 -5.43 -16.23 -1.30
N SER A 149 -4.75 -15.42 -0.51
CA SER A 149 -3.38 -15.71 -0.07
C SER A 149 -3.35 -16.10 1.41
N SER A 150 -2.43 -17.00 1.74
CA SER A 150 -2.16 -17.40 3.13
C SER A 150 -0.66 -17.34 3.37
N ILE A 151 -0.24 -16.54 4.36
CA ILE A 151 1.16 -16.31 4.67
C ILE A 151 1.46 -16.83 6.06
N LEU A 152 2.31 -17.87 6.13
CA LEU A 152 2.90 -18.34 7.37
C LEU A 152 4.27 -17.67 7.54
N LYS A 153 4.46 -16.93 8.60
CA LYS A 153 5.65 -16.11 8.81
C LYS A 153 6.25 -16.23 10.20
N LYS A 154 7.55 -16.01 10.29
CA LYS A 154 8.24 -15.77 11.56
C LYS A 154 7.79 -14.42 12.14
N ARG A 155 7.88 -14.24 13.45
CA ARG A 155 7.67 -12.95 14.11
C ARG A 155 8.73 -11.92 13.69
N GLN A 156 8.42 -10.63 13.83
CA GLN A 156 9.35 -9.49 13.66
C GLN A 156 9.85 -9.24 12.22
N ILE A 157 9.08 -9.63 11.20
CA ILE A 157 9.36 -9.26 9.80
C ILE A 157 8.56 -8.04 9.33
N ALA A 158 8.08 -7.20 10.25
CA ALA A 158 7.27 -6.01 10.00
C ALA A 158 6.00 -6.23 9.15
N SER A 159 5.51 -7.47 9.05
CA SER A 159 4.36 -7.82 8.21
C SER A 159 3.09 -7.05 8.57
N SER A 160 2.81 -6.81 9.86
CA SER A 160 1.63 -6.02 10.26
C SER A 160 1.72 -4.58 9.78
N TYR A 161 2.90 -3.97 9.85
CA TYR A 161 3.15 -2.64 9.29
C TYR A 161 2.93 -2.62 7.78
N PHE A 162 3.49 -3.61 7.07
CA PHE A 162 3.33 -3.72 5.62
C PHE A 162 1.86 -3.86 5.21
N HIS A 163 1.08 -4.76 5.85
CA HIS A 163 -0.32 -4.95 5.48
C HIS A 163 -1.19 -3.74 5.82
N MET A 164 -0.91 -3.05 6.91
CA MET A 164 -1.58 -1.78 7.20
C MET A 164 -1.18 -0.71 6.16
N GLY A 165 0.06 -0.73 5.68
CA GLY A 165 0.51 0.10 4.56
C GLY A 165 -0.25 -0.21 3.26
N LYS A 166 -0.47 -1.49 2.96
CA LYS A 166 -1.30 -1.93 1.83
C LYS A 166 -2.73 -1.38 1.94
N PHE A 167 -3.34 -1.46 3.13
CA PHE A 167 -4.68 -0.91 3.37
C PHE A 167 -4.71 0.61 3.17
N ILE A 168 -3.71 1.33 3.68
CA ILE A 168 -3.57 2.77 3.47
C ILE A 168 -3.42 3.08 1.97
N ASN A 169 -2.61 2.34 1.24
CA ASN A 169 -2.47 2.53 -0.20
C ASN A 169 -3.82 2.41 -0.91
N ARG A 170 -4.58 1.35 -0.62
CA ARG A 170 -5.88 1.10 -1.26
C ARG A 170 -6.90 2.19 -0.92
N ILE A 171 -7.04 2.56 0.34
CA ILE A 171 -8.01 3.59 0.72
C ILE A 171 -7.58 4.99 0.24
N TRP A 172 -6.29 5.23 0.03
CA TRP A 172 -5.78 6.52 -0.45
C TRP A 172 -6.03 6.76 -1.93
N PHE A 173 -6.00 5.70 -2.73
CA PHE A 173 -5.97 5.83 -4.18
C PHE A 173 -7.11 5.14 -4.92
N ASP A 174 -7.74 4.11 -4.35
CA ASP A 174 -8.78 3.35 -5.05
C ASP A 174 -10.17 3.89 -4.71
N GLU A 175 -10.95 4.22 -5.74
CA GLU A 175 -12.33 4.66 -5.56
C GLU A 175 -13.22 3.51 -5.06
N GLY A 176 -14.02 3.78 -4.04
CA GLY A 176 -14.97 2.81 -3.49
C GLY A 176 -14.33 1.63 -2.77
N ALA A 177 -13.04 1.70 -2.40
CA ALA A 177 -12.37 0.62 -1.68
C ALA A 177 -13.06 0.28 -0.36
N ILE A 178 -13.48 -0.96 -0.18
CA ILE A 178 -14.07 -1.48 1.05
C ILE A 178 -13.10 -2.46 1.69
N LEU A 179 -12.49 -2.03 2.79
CA LEU A 179 -11.39 -2.72 3.45
C LEU A 179 -11.83 -3.22 4.82
N LYS A 180 -11.53 -4.48 5.13
CA LYS A 180 -11.89 -5.06 6.42
C LYS A 180 -10.67 -5.71 7.07
N ILE A 181 -10.46 -5.41 8.36
CA ILE A 181 -9.41 -5.99 9.19
C ILE A 181 -10.07 -6.82 10.27
N GLY A 182 -9.81 -8.11 10.29
CA GLY A 182 -10.34 -9.04 11.28
C GLY A 182 -9.25 -9.57 12.21
N ALA A 183 -9.59 -9.81 13.48
CA ALA A 183 -8.74 -10.54 14.40
C ALA A 183 -9.54 -11.35 15.40
N SER A 184 -8.92 -12.40 15.95
CA SER A 184 -9.53 -13.19 17.02
C SER A 184 -9.82 -12.35 18.27
N LEU A 185 -8.91 -11.47 18.64
CA LEU A 185 -9.02 -10.56 19.78
C LEU A 185 -9.10 -9.10 19.33
N LYS A 186 -9.92 -8.30 20.00
CA LYS A 186 -10.07 -6.86 19.74
C LYS A 186 -8.74 -6.12 19.91
N ASP A 187 -7.90 -6.54 20.83
CA ASP A 187 -6.62 -5.91 21.11
C ASP A 187 -5.63 -5.96 19.94
N TYR A 188 -5.79 -6.90 19.02
CA TYR A 188 -4.94 -6.96 17.82
C TYR A 188 -5.31 -5.94 16.75
N ILE A 189 -6.52 -5.36 16.82
CA ILE A 189 -7.02 -4.41 15.82
C ILE A 189 -7.33 -3.02 16.38
N ASN A 190 -7.37 -2.83 17.71
CA ASN A 190 -7.67 -1.53 18.33
C ASN A 190 -6.48 -0.54 18.22
N LEU A 191 -6.57 0.58 18.94
CA LEU A 191 -5.54 1.62 18.99
C LEU A 191 -4.20 1.17 19.61
N ASN A 192 -4.15 0.01 20.24
CA ASN A 192 -2.91 -0.62 20.72
C ASN A 192 -2.38 -1.67 19.72
N GLY A 193 -3.19 -2.04 18.74
CA GLY A 193 -2.88 -3.01 17.69
C GLY A 193 -2.71 -2.38 16.31
N SER A 194 -3.27 -3.03 15.30
CA SER A 194 -3.09 -2.63 13.90
C SER A 194 -3.67 -1.27 13.55
N TRP A 195 -4.73 -0.81 14.24
CA TRP A 195 -5.34 0.49 14.00
C TRP A 195 -4.42 1.67 14.35
N LYS A 196 -3.52 1.47 15.32
CA LYS A 196 -2.47 2.43 15.63
C LYS A 196 -1.60 2.76 14.40
N PHE A 197 -1.19 1.73 13.67
CA PHE A 197 -0.36 1.93 12.47
C PHE A 197 -1.10 2.70 11.38
N LEU A 198 -2.40 2.45 11.23
CA LEU A 198 -3.23 3.19 10.28
C LEU A 198 -3.32 4.67 10.65
N ASP A 199 -3.52 5.00 11.93
CA ASP A 199 -3.57 6.39 12.40
C ASP A 199 -2.23 7.11 12.24
N GLU A 200 -1.11 6.43 12.52
CA GLU A 200 0.24 6.95 12.31
C GLU A 200 0.47 7.26 10.82
N TYR A 201 0.14 6.34 9.93
CA TYR A 201 0.27 6.51 8.48
C TYR A 201 -0.61 7.62 7.94
N LYS A 202 -1.89 7.68 8.35
CA LYS A 202 -2.80 8.75 7.98
C LYS A 202 -2.25 10.12 8.37
N THR A 203 -1.78 10.24 9.61
CA THR A 203 -1.24 11.49 10.13
C THR A 203 -0.01 11.92 9.35
N PHE A 204 0.91 11.01 9.09
CA PHE A 204 2.11 11.28 8.32
C PHE A 204 1.79 11.71 6.88
N LEU A 205 0.95 10.96 6.17
CA LEU A 205 0.59 11.27 4.78
C LEU A 205 -0.09 12.63 4.66
N ASN A 206 -1.01 12.95 5.56
CA ASN A 206 -1.71 14.22 5.54
C ASN A 206 -0.82 15.43 5.86
N SER A 207 0.25 15.23 6.62
CA SER A 207 1.19 16.31 6.96
C SER A 207 2.36 16.44 5.99
N SER A 208 2.79 15.35 5.35
CA SER A 208 4.06 15.30 4.63
C SER A 208 3.92 15.12 3.11
N THR A 209 2.71 14.90 2.60
CA THR A 209 2.48 14.70 1.17
C THR A 209 1.42 15.66 0.61
N ALA A 210 1.38 15.78 -0.72
CA ALA A 210 0.30 16.51 -1.39
C ALA A 210 -1.02 15.72 -1.46
N TRP A 211 -1.06 14.50 -0.94
CA TRP A 211 -2.24 13.62 -1.00
C TRP A 211 -3.11 13.70 0.25
N TYR A 212 -3.43 14.91 0.67
CA TYR A 212 -4.29 15.10 1.83
C TYR A 212 -5.65 14.40 1.64
N ARG A 213 -6.01 13.52 2.58
CA ARG A 213 -7.28 12.80 2.61
C ARG A 213 -7.96 12.96 3.98
N PRO A 214 -8.96 13.83 4.10
CA PRO A 214 -9.76 13.88 5.29
C PRO A 214 -10.56 12.59 5.40
N MET A 215 -10.49 11.95 6.56
CA MET A 215 -11.29 10.76 6.87
C MET A 215 -12.27 11.11 7.96
N ASN A 216 -13.53 10.84 7.71
CA ASN A 216 -14.53 10.93 8.75
C ASN A 216 -14.32 9.72 9.69
N PRO A 217 -13.92 9.92 10.97
CA PRO A 217 -13.92 8.87 11.95
C PRO A 217 -15.38 8.52 12.24
N GLY A 218 -15.91 7.54 11.58
CA GLY A 218 -17.24 7.03 11.87
C GLY A 218 -17.32 6.46 13.30
N LYS A 219 -17.81 5.25 13.43
CA LYS A 219 -17.76 4.48 14.67
C LYS A 219 -16.33 4.06 15.00
N VAL A 220 -16.09 3.64 16.23
CA VAL A 220 -14.81 3.04 16.66
C VAL A 220 -14.35 1.99 15.65
N LEU A 221 -13.09 2.05 15.21
CA LEU A 221 -12.50 1.19 14.19
C LEU A 221 -13.20 1.26 12.81
N THR A 222 -13.68 2.42 12.44
CA THR A 222 -14.27 2.65 11.11
C THR A 222 -13.80 3.98 10.56
N TRP A 223 -13.28 3.99 9.33
CA TRP A 223 -13.00 5.18 8.56
C TRP A 223 -13.87 5.22 7.30
N GLN A 224 -14.29 6.41 6.93
CA GLN A 224 -15.03 6.64 5.69
C GLN A 224 -14.43 7.84 4.96
N GLN A 225 -14.14 7.65 3.69
CA GLN A 225 -13.66 8.70 2.78
C GLN A 225 -14.81 9.31 1.99
N LYS A 226 -15.84 9.74 2.67
CA LYS A 226 -16.94 10.48 2.08
C LYS A 226 -17.22 11.73 2.89
N ILE A 227 -17.38 12.83 2.20
CA ILE A 227 -17.75 14.11 2.77
C ILE A 227 -19.06 14.53 2.15
N GLU A 228 -20.05 14.86 2.97
CA GLU A 228 -21.28 15.49 2.49
C GLU A 228 -21.03 16.98 2.26
N VAL A 229 -21.21 17.42 1.05
CA VAL A 229 -21.14 18.83 0.68
C VAL A 229 -22.52 19.27 0.22
N THR A 230 -23.01 20.39 0.77
CA THR A 230 -24.25 21.01 0.31
C THR A 230 -23.92 21.97 -0.83
N GLN A 231 -24.38 21.64 -2.05
CA GLN A 231 -24.23 22.49 -3.21
C GLN A 231 -25.62 22.81 -3.77
N ASN A 232 -25.97 24.07 -3.90
CA ASN A 232 -27.26 24.53 -4.36
C ASN A 232 -28.46 23.92 -3.59
N GLY A 233 -28.34 23.83 -2.27
CA GLY A 233 -29.39 23.27 -1.41
C GLY A 233 -29.50 21.72 -1.45
N ARG A 234 -28.70 21.05 -2.27
CA ARG A 234 -28.70 19.58 -2.36
C ARG A 234 -27.46 19.00 -1.71
N LYS A 235 -27.64 17.97 -0.90
CA LYS A 235 -26.54 17.20 -0.32
C LYS A 235 -25.94 16.29 -1.40
N ARG A 236 -24.62 16.36 -1.55
CA ARG A 236 -23.84 15.49 -2.45
C ARG A 236 -22.69 14.88 -1.68
N GLU A 237 -22.51 13.57 -1.81
CA GLU A 237 -21.31 12.89 -1.32
C GLU A 237 -20.16 13.10 -2.30
N VAL A 238 -19.02 13.55 -1.78
CA VAL A 238 -17.76 13.73 -2.52
C VAL A 238 -16.64 12.95 -1.85
N GLY A 239 -15.56 12.70 -2.58
CA GLY A 239 -14.39 11.93 -2.15
C GLY A 239 -14.34 10.56 -2.83
N LEU A 240 -13.34 9.76 -2.47
CA LEU A 240 -13.13 8.42 -3.06
C LEU A 240 -14.14 7.37 -2.59
N LYS A 241 -15.04 7.70 -1.67
CA LYS A 241 -16.10 6.83 -1.14
C LYS A 241 -15.58 5.51 -0.51
N GLY A 242 -14.29 5.45 -0.19
CA GLY A 242 -13.68 4.30 0.46
C GLY A 242 -14.15 4.13 1.91
N MET A 243 -14.14 2.90 2.39
CA MET A 243 -14.44 2.55 3.77
C MET A 243 -13.43 1.54 4.30
N MET A 244 -13.01 1.71 5.55
CA MET A 244 -12.19 0.74 6.28
C MET A 244 -12.86 0.40 7.59
N GLN A 245 -12.91 -0.89 7.94
CA GLN A 245 -13.56 -1.39 9.15
C GLN A 245 -12.71 -2.45 9.85
N GLY A 246 -12.53 -2.29 11.16
CA GLY A 246 -11.97 -3.31 12.04
C GLY A 246 -13.07 -4.14 12.70
N MET A 247 -12.88 -5.47 12.81
CA MET A 247 -13.83 -6.37 13.42
C MET A 247 -13.13 -7.45 14.24
N SER A 248 -13.65 -7.69 15.46
CA SER A 248 -13.19 -8.75 16.35
C SER A 248 -14.16 -9.93 16.28
N PHE A 249 -13.60 -11.14 16.29
CA PHE A 249 -14.35 -12.40 16.31
C PHE A 249 -14.49 -13.02 17.70
N GLU A 250 -14.13 -12.31 18.77
CA GLU A 250 -14.19 -12.80 20.16
C GLU A 250 -15.54 -13.36 20.57
N GLN A 251 -16.61 -12.73 20.08
CA GLN A 251 -17.98 -13.09 20.50
C GLN A 251 -18.77 -13.84 19.43
N SER A 252 -18.33 -13.86 18.19
CA SER A 252 -19.03 -14.53 17.10
C SER A 252 -18.16 -14.64 15.85
N ALA A 253 -17.95 -15.87 15.39
CA ALA A 253 -17.26 -16.13 14.12
C ALA A 253 -18.04 -15.64 12.90
N THR A 254 -19.35 -15.38 13.03
CA THR A 254 -20.22 -14.97 11.91
C THR A 254 -20.23 -13.46 11.67
N LYS A 255 -19.64 -12.64 12.54
CA LYS A 255 -19.61 -11.17 12.37
C LYS A 255 -18.93 -10.70 11.07
N GLY A 256 -18.10 -11.52 10.48
CA GLY A 256 -17.42 -11.23 9.20
C GLY A 256 -18.17 -11.70 7.97
N VAL A 257 -19.27 -12.45 8.14
CA VAL A 257 -20.02 -13.03 7.04
C VAL A 257 -21.04 -12.00 6.53
N GLY A 258 -20.93 -11.69 5.25
CA GLY A 258 -21.86 -10.81 4.55
C GLY A 258 -21.34 -9.37 4.34
N GLY A 259 -21.73 -8.83 3.22
CA GLY A 259 -21.40 -7.49 2.75
C GLY A 259 -20.15 -7.42 1.88
N PRO A 260 -20.10 -6.45 0.97
CA PRO A 260 -19.02 -6.29 0.02
C PRO A 260 -17.69 -6.01 0.72
N CYS A 261 -16.59 -6.50 0.16
CA CYS A 261 -15.24 -6.27 0.63
C CYS A 261 -14.28 -6.34 -0.54
N THR A 262 -13.47 -5.30 -0.74
CA THR A 262 -12.41 -5.29 -1.76
C THR A 262 -11.20 -6.09 -1.29
N LEU A 263 -10.82 -5.92 -0.01
CA LEU A 263 -9.71 -6.61 0.61
C LEU A 263 -10.04 -6.90 2.07
N PHE A 264 -9.85 -8.14 2.47
CA PHE A 264 -10.02 -8.59 3.86
C PHE A 264 -8.70 -9.14 4.38
N PHE A 265 -8.26 -8.63 5.51
CA PHE A 265 -7.07 -9.06 6.20
C PHE A 265 -7.43 -9.68 7.53
N LEU A 266 -7.10 -10.95 7.71
CA LEU A 266 -7.36 -11.69 8.94
C LEU A 266 -6.07 -11.95 9.70
N ILE A 267 -5.99 -11.42 10.91
CA ILE A 267 -4.90 -11.68 11.86
C ILE A 267 -5.28 -12.87 12.72
N VAL A 268 -4.65 -14.02 12.45
CA VAL A 268 -4.74 -15.20 13.32
C VAL A 268 -3.41 -15.34 14.03
N THR A 269 -3.43 -15.77 15.29
CA THR A 269 -2.22 -15.97 16.11
C THR A 269 -1.20 -16.82 15.37
N GLY A 270 -0.12 -16.20 14.91
CA GLY A 270 0.97 -16.86 14.17
C GLY A 270 0.73 -17.08 12.67
N LYS A 271 -0.45 -16.81 12.14
CA LYS A 271 -0.80 -16.94 10.72
C LYS A 271 -1.44 -15.66 10.21
N LEU A 272 -1.19 -15.36 8.96
CA LEU A 272 -1.75 -14.23 8.26
C LEU A 272 -2.55 -14.77 7.06
N LEU A 273 -3.80 -14.34 6.94
CA LEU A 273 -4.65 -14.67 5.81
C LEU A 273 -5.09 -13.37 5.14
N SER A 274 -4.84 -13.25 3.86
CA SER A 274 -5.38 -12.19 3.02
C SER A 274 -6.41 -12.77 2.06
N PHE A 275 -7.54 -12.10 1.92
CA PHE A 275 -8.64 -12.52 1.07
C PHE A 275 -8.92 -11.42 0.06
N VAL A 276 -9.01 -11.81 -1.19
CA VAL A 276 -9.48 -10.94 -2.29
C VAL A 276 -10.95 -11.27 -2.52
N ALA A 277 -11.80 -10.25 -2.47
CA ALA A 277 -13.21 -10.43 -2.83
C ALA A 277 -13.37 -10.40 -4.36
N LYS A 278 -14.30 -11.19 -4.87
CA LYS A 278 -14.74 -11.14 -6.27
C LYS A 278 -15.66 -9.96 -6.50
#